data_895dfbd197f0bb4b050e585fa94d00d6
#
_entry.id   895dfbd197f0bb4b050e585fa94d00d6
#
_cell.length_a   1.000
_cell.length_b   1.000
_cell.length_c   1.000
_cell.angle_alpha   90.00
_cell.angle_beta   90.00
_cell.angle_gamma   90.00
#
_symmetry.space_group_name_H-M   'P 1'
#
loop_
_entity.id
_entity.type
_entity.pdbx_description
1 polymer ?
#
loop_
_entity_poly.entity_id
_entity_poly.type
_entity_poly.pdbx_seq_one_letter_code
_entity_poly.pdbx_strand_id
1 'polypeptide(L)'
;MDKKRKLMLVDDDPSLLDTLGDFLRFEGYEVVCASSGEDALVKMRALQPDLIILDMGMPGMGGVGFLDRITNPDGSTLIPVLVLTARTAMAEYFADKQIAGFLAKPCDPADLLMEVGHVLFMSSSDSSATPVQKMRRVVVAEWDAALLKTLESNFSKSGFSVIPAMTGPEAIEACIKYTPDALVLRLEQKEISGDEVIQMLRRLPNTRELKAVVYGVGLPEVDLQHLSNLDVPQPCLLKDLSVNAIIDRVMAIT
;
A
#
# COMPACT_ATOMS: atom_id res chain seq x y z
N MET A 1 -30.19 -5.60 8.36
CA MET A 1 -29.43 -4.39 8.72
C MET A 1 -27.99 -4.82 8.83
N ASP A 2 -27.15 -4.39 7.91
CA ASP A 2 -25.73 -4.72 7.99
C ASP A 2 -25.12 -4.10 9.25
N LYS A 3 -24.40 -4.91 10.01
CA LYS A 3 -23.74 -4.49 11.24
C LYS A 3 -22.64 -3.50 10.85
N LYS A 4 -22.72 -2.25 11.34
CA LYS A 4 -21.67 -1.26 11.11
C LYS A 4 -20.33 -1.79 11.63
N ARG A 5 -19.28 -1.64 10.83
CA ARG A 5 -17.92 -1.96 11.24
C ARG A 5 -17.43 -0.97 12.30
N LYS A 6 -16.73 -1.48 13.29
CA LYS A 6 -16.24 -0.73 14.43
C LYS A 6 -14.77 -0.43 14.30
N LEU A 7 -14.40 0.83 14.34
CA LEU A 7 -13.02 1.30 14.27
C LEU A 7 -12.60 1.88 15.62
N MET A 8 -11.37 1.65 16.02
CA MET A 8 -10.74 2.37 17.11
C MET A 8 -9.62 3.24 16.55
N LEU A 9 -9.72 4.56 16.76
CA LEU A 9 -8.68 5.52 16.38
C LEU A 9 -7.88 5.91 17.63
N VAL A 10 -6.57 5.70 17.59
CA VAL A 10 -5.67 5.90 18.75
C VAL A 10 -4.59 6.90 18.36
N ASP A 11 -4.64 8.10 18.94
CA ASP A 11 -3.71 9.20 18.67
C ASP A 11 -3.72 10.18 19.84
N ASP A 12 -2.61 10.83 20.14
CA ASP A 12 -2.55 11.83 21.23
C ASP A 12 -2.93 13.25 20.78
N ASP A 13 -3.13 13.48 19.49
CA ASP A 13 -3.62 14.75 18.96
C ASP A 13 -5.16 14.80 18.95
N PRO A 14 -5.80 15.61 19.82
CA PRO A 14 -7.25 15.70 19.87
C PRO A 14 -7.85 16.21 18.54
N SER A 15 -7.18 17.13 17.85
CA SER A 15 -7.67 17.72 16.60
C SER A 15 -7.71 16.66 15.50
N LEU A 16 -6.73 15.77 15.47
CA LEU A 16 -6.67 14.66 14.53
C LEU A 16 -7.74 13.62 14.85
N LEU A 17 -7.92 13.28 16.13
CA LEU A 17 -8.99 12.37 16.57
C LEU A 17 -10.38 12.88 16.18
N ASP A 18 -10.65 14.18 16.37
CA ASP A 18 -11.92 14.77 15.99
C ASP A 18 -12.10 14.76 14.46
N THR A 19 -11.11 15.24 13.72
CA THR A 19 -11.20 15.37 12.25
C THR A 19 -11.35 14.01 11.57
N LEU A 20 -10.46 13.06 11.84
CA LEU A 20 -10.51 11.73 11.23
C LEU A 20 -11.67 10.90 11.80
N GLY A 21 -11.99 11.06 13.08
CA GLY A 21 -13.10 10.36 13.69
C GLY A 21 -14.44 10.77 13.07
N ASP A 22 -14.67 12.07 12.84
CA ASP A 22 -15.88 12.57 12.21
C ASP A 22 -15.95 12.17 10.73
N PHE A 23 -14.83 12.22 10.02
CA PHE A 23 -14.74 11.74 8.64
C PHE A 23 -15.14 10.26 8.53
N LEU A 24 -14.54 9.39 9.33
CA LEU A 24 -14.83 7.96 9.30
C LEU A 24 -16.27 7.64 9.74
N ARG A 25 -16.85 8.42 10.69
CA ARG A 25 -18.26 8.28 11.07
C ARG A 25 -19.18 8.69 9.92
N PHE A 26 -18.83 9.75 9.19
CA PHE A 26 -19.57 10.19 8.00
C PHE A 26 -19.57 9.11 6.91
N GLU A 27 -18.46 8.40 6.75
CA GLU A 27 -18.32 7.26 5.82
C GLU A 27 -19.03 5.97 6.31
N GLY A 28 -19.73 6.05 7.45
CA GLY A 28 -20.63 4.99 7.92
C GLY A 28 -20.06 4.03 8.97
N TYR A 29 -18.83 4.26 9.44
CA TYR A 29 -18.23 3.45 10.51
C TYR A 29 -18.71 3.85 11.90
N GLU A 30 -18.67 2.92 12.85
CA GLU A 30 -18.74 3.21 14.28
C GLU A 30 -17.32 3.47 14.80
N VAL A 31 -17.02 4.71 15.25
CA VAL A 31 -15.64 5.10 15.61
C VAL A 31 -15.57 5.47 17.07
N VAL A 32 -14.64 4.82 17.78
CA VAL A 32 -14.22 5.17 19.15
C VAL A 32 -12.79 5.69 19.13
N CYS A 33 -12.60 6.88 19.71
CA CYS A 33 -11.30 7.51 19.81
C CYS A 33 -10.67 7.20 21.18
N ALA A 34 -9.35 7.00 21.19
CA ALA A 34 -8.53 6.86 22.40
C ALA A 34 -7.32 7.80 22.29
N SER A 35 -7.03 8.53 23.35
CA SER A 35 -5.96 9.54 23.39
C SER A 35 -4.62 9.01 23.88
N SER A 36 -4.52 7.72 24.20
CA SER A 36 -3.29 7.04 24.60
C SER A 36 -3.39 5.54 24.45
N GLY A 37 -2.27 4.83 24.51
CA GLY A 37 -2.24 3.37 24.48
C GLY A 37 -2.96 2.75 25.68
N GLU A 38 -2.89 3.37 26.85
CA GLU A 38 -3.58 2.95 28.08
C GLU A 38 -5.10 3.06 27.92
N ASP A 39 -5.58 4.20 27.41
CA ASP A 39 -7.00 4.43 27.13
C ASP A 39 -7.53 3.45 26.07
N ALA A 40 -6.73 3.20 25.03
CA ALA A 40 -7.05 2.23 24.00
C ALA A 40 -7.23 0.80 24.54
N LEU A 41 -6.35 0.34 25.45
CA LEU A 41 -6.47 -0.98 26.09
C LEU A 41 -7.76 -1.14 26.91
N VAL A 42 -8.19 -0.08 27.58
CA VAL A 42 -9.46 -0.08 28.33
C VAL A 42 -10.65 -0.15 27.40
N LYS A 43 -10.69 0.74 26.39
CA LYS A 43 -11.80 0.86 25.44
C LYS A 43 -11.93 -0.35 24.51
N MET A 44 -10.81 -0.95 24.10
CA MET A 44 -10.77 -2.11 23.22
C MET A 44 -11.58 -3.29 23.74
N ARG A 45 -11.53 -3.56 25.06
CA ARG A 45 -12.24 -4.67 25.70
C ARG A 45 -13.75 -4.51 25.62
N ALA A 46 -14.24 -3.28 25.74
CA ALA A 46 -15.68 -2.99 25.68
C ALA A 46 -16.20 -2.91 24.24
N LEU A 47 -15.42 -2.30 23.34
CA LEU A 47 -15.81 -2.06 21.95
C LEU A 47 -15.70 -3.31 21.07
N GLN A 48 -14.63 -4.12 21.25
CA GLN A 48 -14.25 -5.18 20.32
C GLN A 48 -14.19 -4.65 18.87
N PRO A 49 -13.24 -3.78 18.55
CA PRO A 49 -13.16 -3.16 17.22
C PRO A 49 -12.81 -4.19 16.14
N ASP A 50 -13.27 -3.95 14.92
CA ASP A 50 -12.92 -4.73 13.73
C ASP A 50 -11.54 -4.33 13.18
N LEU A 51 -11.07 -3.09 13.49
CA LEU A 51 -9.78 -2.54 13.08
C LEU A 51 -9.34 -1.45 14.08
N ILE A 52 -8.04 -1.40 14.35
CA ILE A 52 -7.40 -0.34 15.12
C ILE A 52 -6.54 0.50 14.18
N ILE A 53 -6.74 1.81 14.18
CA ILE A 53 -5.89 2.81 13.51
C ILE A 53 -5.02 3.41 14.61
N LEU A 54 -3.69 3.21 14.53
CA LEU A 54 -2.77 3.46 15.64
C LEU A 54 -1.67 4.44 15.27
N ASP A 55 -1.57 5.55 15.99
CA ASP A 55 -0.35 6.36 15.96
C ASP A 55 0.76 5.74 16.81
N MET A 56 1.99 5.79 16.27
CA MET A 56 3.17 5.28 16.98
C MET A 56 3.85 6.35 17.85
N GLY A 57 3.59 7.64 17.57
CA GLY A 57 4.30 8.77 18.14
C GLY A 57 3.79 9.28 19.49
N MET A 58 2.91 8.57 20.17
CA MET A 58 2.25 8.99 21.40
C MET A 58 3.15 8.94 22.63
N PRO A 59 2.93 9.80 23.66
CA PRO A 59 3.60 9.73 24.96
C PRO A 59 3.14 8.51 25.81
N GLY A 60 3.80 8.30 26.94
CA GLY A 60 3.47 7.24 27.89
C GLY A 60 3.86 5.86 27.37
N MET A 61 2.93 4.91 27.37
CA MET A 61 3.14 3.59 26.77
C MET A 61 3.47 3.69 25.27
N GLY A 62 2.95 4.70 24.59
CA GLY A 62 3.08 4.92 23.16
C GLY A 62 2.40 3.86 22.31
N GLY A 63 2.47 4.04 20.98
CA GLY A 63 1.96 3.05 20.03
C GLY A 63 2.74 1.73 20.08
N VAL A 64 4.05 1.79 20.32
CA VAL A 64 4.92 0.61 20.47
C VAL A 64 4.46 -0.27 21.62
N GLY A 65 4.36 0.29 22.83
CA GLY A 65 3.95 -0.47 24.01
C GLY A 65 2.51 -0.96 23.96
N PHE A 66 1.62 -0.25 23.26
CA PHE A 66 0.27 -0.72 22.99
C PHE A 66 0.29 -1.93 22.03
N LEU A 67 1.01 -1.82 20.91
CA LEU A 67 1.11 -2.88 19.92
C LEU A 67 1.70 -4.16 20.51
N ASP A 68 2.75 -4.04 21.34
CA ASP A 68 3.34 -5.20 22.03
C ASP A 68 2.35 -5.94 22.92
N ARG A 69 1.40 -5.23 23.55
CA ARG A 69 0.39 -5.86 24.42
C ARG A 69 -0.74 -6.55 23.70
N ILE A 70 -0.96 -6.22 22.44
CA ILE A 70 -2.00 -6.85 21.61
C ILE A 70 -1.42 -7.82 20.56
N THR A 71 -0.10 -7.99 20.55
CA THR A 71 0.61 -8.93 19.66
C THR A 71 0.79 -10.27 20.37
N ASN A 72 0.45 -11.35 19.68
CA ASN A 72 0.68 -12.73 20.12
C ASN A 72 2.16 -13.13 19.96
N PRO A 73 2.61 -14.23 20.61
CA PRO A 73 3.99 -14.73 20.43
C PRO A 73 4.40 -15.09 19.00
N ASP A 74 3.44 -15.34 18.12
CA ASP A 74 3.66 -15.63 16.69
C ASP A 74 3.75 -14.37 15.81
N GLY A 75 3.70 -13.18 16.41
CA GLY A 75 3.73 -11.88 15.72
C GLY A 75 2.37 -11.40 15.21
N SER A 76 1.32 -12.22 15.26
CA SER A 76 -0.03 -11.81 14.89
C SER A 76 -0.63 -10.86 15.93
N THR A 77 -1.48 -9.93 15.50
CA THR A 77 -2.23 -9.05 16.41
C THR A 77 -3.62 -9.61 16.71
N LEU A 78 -4.12 -9.36 17.91
CA LEU A 78 -5.47 -9.78 18.35
C LEU A 78 -6.58 -9.19 17.47
N ILE A 79 -6.33 -8.01 16.91
CA ILE A 79 -7.21 -7.26 16.03
C ILE A 79 -6.33 -6.67 14.94
N PRO A 80 -6.76 -6.60 13.67
CA PRO A 80 -6.00 -5.95 12.62
C PRO A 80 -5.59 -4.52 13.01
N VAL A 81 -4.32 -4.15 12.76
CA VAL A 81 -3.80 -2.82 13.07
C VAL A 81 -3.31 -2.14 11.81
N LEU A 82 -3.86 -0.95 11.54
CA LEU A 82 -3.36 0.00 10.56
C LEU A 82 -2.54 1.06 11.28
N VAL A 83 -1.26 1.13 10.99
CA VAL A 83 -0.33 2.05 11.65
C VAL A 83 -0.30 3.39 10.91
N LEU A 84 -0.49 4.50 11.67
CA LEU A 84 -0.20 5.86 11.21
C LEU A 84 1.10 6.34 11.86
N THR A 85 2.07 6.83 11.11
CA THR A 85 3.30 7.33 11.70
C THR A 85 3.99 8.41 10.85
N ALA A 86 4.57 9.39 11.53
CA ALA A 86 5.44 10.39 10.89
C ALA A 86 6.86 9.85 10.61
N ARG A 87 7.23 8.66 11.12
CA ARG A 87 8.59 8.10 11.03
C ARG A 87 8.63 6.92 10.07
N THR A 88 9.18 7.14 8.90
CA THR A 88 9.48 6.10 7.89
C THR A 88 10.56 5.10 8.36
N ALA A 89 11.34 5.44 9.39
CA ALA A 89 12.44 4.61 9.90
C ALA A 89 12.01 3.44 10.83
N MET A 90 10.71 3.20 11.02
CA MET A 90 10.24 2.11 11.89
C MET A 90 10.02 0.77 11.17
N ALA A 91 10.43 0.65 9.91
CA ALA A 91 10.26 -0.58 9.14
C ALA A 91 10.91 -1.81 9.81
N GLU A 92 12.07 -1.64 10.46
CA GLU A 92 12.75 -2.71 11.21
C GLU A 92 11.95 -3.18 12.42
N TYR A 93 11.24 -2.28 13.11
CA TYR A 93 10.41 -2.62 14.26
C TYR A 93 9.18 -3.46 13.86
N PHE A 94 8.69 -3.29 12.65
CA PHE A 94 7.52 -4.04 12.16
C PHE A 94 7.88 -5.34 11.43
N ALA A 95 9.18 -5.63 11.22
CA ALA A 95 9.63 -6.81 10.49
C ALA A 95 9.10 -8.13 11.10
N ASP A 96 8.98 -8.20 12.43
CA ASP A 96 8.51 -9.38 13.16
C ASP A 96 7.02 -9.31 13.56
N LYS A 97 6.30 -8.26 13.15
CA LYS A 97 4.90 -8.04 13.52
C LYS A 97 3.99 -8.06 12.29
N GLN A 98 2.93 -8.84 12.39
CA GLN A 98 1.91 -8.92 11.33
C GLN A 98 0.89 -7.77 11.47
N ILE A 99 1.31 -6.55 11.13
CA ILE A 99 0.39 -5.40 11.03
C ILE A 99 -0.38 -5.48 9.70
N ALA A 100 -1.64 -5.03 9.73
CA ALA A 100 -2.52 -5.13 8.57
C ALA A 100 -2.26 -4.09 7.49
N GLY A 101 -1.68 -2.93 7.85
CA GLY A 101 -1.35 -1.86 6.92
C GLY A 101 -0.55 -0.75 7.58
N PHE A 102 -0.06 0.17 6.73
CA PHE A 102 0.80 1.26 7.15
C PHE A 102 0.54 2.50 6.31
N LEU A 103 0.37 3.66 6.96
CA LEU A 103 0.22 4.97 6.31
C LEU A 103 1.16 6.01 6.95
N ALA A 104 1.85 6.77 6.10
CA ALA A 104 2.69 7.87 6.55
C ALA A 104 1.85 9.11 6.88
N LYS A 105 2.17 9.80 7.98
CA LYS A 105 1.63 11.13 8.30
C LYS A 105 2.49 12.23 7.63
N PRO A 106 1.88 13.28 7.06
CA PRO A 106 0.44 13.52 6.92
C PRO A 106 -0.18 12.61 5.85
N CYS A 107 -1.39 12.07 6.12
CA CYS A 107 -2.13 11.27 5.15
C CYS A 107 -3.42 12.00 4.73
N ASP A 108 -3.82 11.80 3.49
CA ASP A 108 -5.13 12.26 3.02
C ASP A 108 -6.23 11.37 3.64
N PRO A 109 -7.36 11.95 4.12
CA PRO A 109 -8.49 11.17 4.60
C PRO A 109 -9.01 10.12 3.61
N ALA A 110 -8.92 10.39 2.30
CA ALA A 110 -9.31 9.44 1.28
C ALA A 110 -8.36 8.23 1.21
N ASP A 111 -7.05 8.44 1.36
CA ASP A 111 -6.06 7.35 1.43
C ASP A 111 -6.30 6.48 2.67
N LEU A 112 -6.60 7.11 3.80
CA LEU A 112 -6.95 6.42 5.04
C LEU A 112 -8.21 5.56 4.84
N LEU A 113 -9.27 6.12 4.25
CA LEU A 113 -10.53 5.40 3.99
C LEU A 113 -10.31 4.19 3.10
N MET A 114 -9.51 4.33 2.05
CA MET A 114 -9.18 3.24 1.14
C MET A 114 -8.44 2.11 1.86
N GLU A 115 -7.46 2.43 2.70
CA GLU A 115 -6.70 1.43 3.45
C GLU A 115 -7.56 0.76 4.54
N VAL A 116 -8.42 1.51 5.24
CA VAL A 116 -9.42 0.98 6.18
C VAL A 116 -10.35 -0.03 5.50
N GLY A 117 -10.89 0.34 4.34
CA GLY A 117 -11.74 -0.55 3.55
C GLY A 117 -11.01 -1.82 3.13
N HIS A 118 -9.77 -1.70 2.69
CA HIS A 118 -8.91 -2.82 2.31
C HIS A 118 -8.67 -3.80 3.48
N VAL A 119 -8.23 -3.30 4.63
CA VAL A 119 -7.94 -4.13 5.81
C VAL A 119 -9.20 -4.83 6.32
N LEU A 120 -10.33 -4.12 6.41
CA LEU A 120 -11.61 -4.71 6.87
C LEU A 120 -12.13 -5.79 5.92
N PHE A 121 -11.96 -5.59 4.63
CA PHE A 121 -12.34 -6.59 3.63
C PHE A 121 -11.49 -7.86 3.76
N MET A 122 -10.17 -7.72 3.95
CA MET A 122 -9.25 -8.85 4.16
C MET A 122 -9.50 -9.60 5.48
N SER A 123 -10.01 -8.91 6.50
CA SER A 123 -10.28 -9.48 7.83
C SER A 123 -11.67 -10.14 7.94
N SER A 124 -12.57 -9.94 6.99
CA SER A 124 -13.90 -10.57 6.96
C SER A 124 -13.81 -12.00 6.42
N SER A 125 -13.30 -12.92 7.25
CA SER A 125 -13.35 -14.37 6.99
C SER A 125 -14.76 -14.91 7.23
N ASP A 126 -15.69 -14.62 6.34
CA ASP A 126 -16.86 -15.48 6.19
C ASP A 126 -16.43 -16.67 5.32
N SER A 127 -16.41 -17.86 5.93
CA SER A 127 -15.91 -19.13 5.39
C SER A 127 -16.72 -19.69 4.21
N SER A 128 -17.41 -18.87 3.45
CA SER A 128 -18.21 -19.25 2.29
C SER A 128 -17.97 -18.41 1.03
N ALA A 129 -17.06 -17.43 1.08
CA ALA A 129 -16.60 -16.74 -0.12
C ALA A 129 -15.28 -17.35 -0.59
N THR A 130 -15.18 -17.64 -1.88
CA THR A 130 -13.95 -17.91 -2.62
C THR A 130 -12.78 -17.09 -2.05
N PRO A 131 -11.55 -17.63 -1.96
CA PRO A 131 -10.41 -16.90 -1.42
C PRO A 131 -10.32 -15.57 -2.18
N VAL A 132 -10.65 -14.47 -1.48
CA VAL A 132 -10.56 -13.14 -2.04
C VAL A 132 -9.08 -12.87 -2.22
N GLN A 133 -8.68 -12.88 -3.46
CA GLN A 133 -7.36 -12.56 -3.91
C GLN A 133 -6.94 -11.23 -3.28
N LYS A 134 -5.85 -11.23 -2.50
CA LYS A 134 -5.17 -10.02 -1.99
C LYS A 134 -5.15 -9.02 -3.15
N MET A 135 -5.79 -7.87 -2.99
CA MET A 135 -5.86 -6.88 -4.05
C MET A 135 -4.43 -6.39 -4.31
N ARG A 136 -3.82 -6.88 -5.38
CA ARG A 136 -2.42 -6.62 -5.72
C ARG A 136 -2.28 -5.17 -6.08
N ARG A 137 -1.25 -4.50 -5.56
CA ARG A 137 -0.95 -3.10 -5.89
C ARG A 137 0.03 -3.05 -7.06
N VAL A 138 -0.25 -2.18 -8.02
CA VAL A 138 0.65 -1.94 -9.15
C VAL A 138 0.89 -0.45 -9.31
N VAL A 139 2.17 -0.05 -9.36
CA VAL A 139 2.54 1.30 -9.81
C VAL A 139 2.59 1.28 -11.34
N VAL A 140 1.90 2.22 -11.97
CA VAL A 140 1.89 2.37 -13.44
C VAL A 140 2.53 3.71 -13.79
N ALA A 141 3.74 3.65 -14.36
CA ALA A 141 4.51 4.82 -14.78
C ALA A 141 4.38 5.05 -16.29
N GLU A 142 3.54 6.00 -16.67
CA GLU A 142 3.23 6.37 -18.05
C GLU A 142 2.98 7.87 -18.16
N TRP A 143 3.73 8.55 -19.01
CA TRP A 143 3.61 10.00 -19.22
C TRP A 143 2.46 10.41 -20.15
N ASP A 144 1.93 9.50 -20.96
CA ASP A 144 0.74 9.75 -21.76
C ASP A 144 -0.51 9.54 -20.90
N ALA A 145 -1.19 10.62 -20.57
CA ALA A 145 -2.34 10.61 -19.68
C ALA A 145 -3.52 9.75 -20.21
N ALA A 146 -3.68 9.64 -21.53
CA ALA A 146 -4.75 8.84 -22.12
C ALA A 146 -4.45 7.34 -21.99
N LEU A 147 -3.21 6.95 -22.21
CA LEU A 147 -2.75 5.58 -22.03
C LEU A 147 -2.73 5.20 -20.56
N LEU A 148 -2.23 6.08 -19.68
CA LEU A 148 -2.26 5.88 -18.23
C LEU A 148 -3.67 5.56 -17.73
N LYS A 149 -4.65 6.38 -18.10
CA LYS A 149 -6.07 6.17 -17.74
C LYS A 149 -6.62 4.85 -18.29
N THR A 150 -6.17 4.44 -19.47
CA THR A 150 -6.56 3.15 -20.07
C THR A 150 -5.97 1.99 -19.29
N LEU A 151 -4.69 2.06 -18.89
CA LEU A 151 -4.02 1.08 -18.05
C LEU A 151 -4.68 0.99 -16.67
N GLU A 152 -4.93 2.12 -16.01
CA GLU A 152 -5.64 2.18 -14.72
C GLU A 152 -6.97 1.43 -14.78
N SER A 153 -7.82 1.77 -15.78
CA SER A 153 -9.13 1.13 -15.92
C SER A 153 -9.04 -0.38 -16.12
N ASN A 154 -8.09 -0.85 -16.92
CA ASN A 154 -7.95 -2.27 -17.21
C ASN A 154 -7.31 -3.05 -16.06
N PHE A 155 -6.30 -2.51 -15.38
CA PHE A 155 -5.73 -3.10 -14.16
C PHE A 155 -6.76 -3.18 -13.04
N SER A 156 -7.57 -2.13 -12.83
CA SER A 156 -8.64 -2.13 -11.83
C SER A 156 -9.69 -3.21 -12.12
N LYS A 157 -10.08 -3.41 -13.39
CA LYS A 157 -10.98 -4.50 -13.79
C LYS A 157 -10.36 -5.89 -13.58
N SER A 158 -9.03 -5.99 -13.61
CA SER A 158 -8.27 -7.23 -13.37
C SER A 158 -7.96 -7.46 -11.87
N GLY A 159 -8.52 -6.65 -10.98
CA GLY A 159 -8.40 -6.83 -9.53
C GLY A 159 -7.15 -6.21 -8.91
N PHE A 160 -6.50 -5.25 -9.60
CA PHE A 160 -5.38 -4.49 -9.06
C PHE A 160 -5.82 -3.14 -8.51
N SER A 161 -5.19 -2.71 -7.42
CA SER A 161 -5.16 -1.31 -6.99
C SER A 161 -4.04 -0.60 -7.72
N VAL A 162 -4.37 0.43 -8.51
CA VAL A 162 -3.40 1.13 -9.37
C VAL A 162 -2.94 2.43 -8.71
N ILE A 163 -1.63 2.63 -8.70
CA ILE A 163 -0.98 3.87 -8.25
C ILE A 163 -0.35 4.50 -9.49
N PRO A 164 -0.92 5.59 -10.01
CA PRO A 164 -0.40 6.24 -11.21
C PRO A 164 0.85 7.05 -10.91
N ALA A 165 1.76 7.13 -11.90
CA ALA A 165 2.90 8.02 -11.92
C ALA A 165 3.13 8.54 -13.34
N MET A 166 3.33 9.83 -13.51
CA MET A 166 3.52 10.45 -14.83
C MET A 166 4.99 10.68 -15.17
N THR A 167 5.87 10.54 -14.18
CA THR A 167 7.34 10.74 -14.34
C THR A 167 8.12 9.63 -13.65
N GLY A 168 9.39 9.47 -14.00
CA GLY A 168 10.29 8.53 -13.35
C GLY A 168 10.47 8.79 -11.85
N PRO A 169 10.70 10.04 -11.41
CA PRO A 169 10.76 10.38 -9.99
C PRO A 169 9.49 10.04 -9.21
N GLU A 170 8.30 10.33 -9.76
CA GLU A 170 7.02 9.94 -9.15
C GLU A 170 6.88 8.43 -9.01
N ALA A 171 7.35 7.66 -10.01
CA ALA A 171 7.33 6.20 -9.96
C ALA A 171 8.22 5.66 -8.83
N ILE A 172 9.41 6.24 -8.63
CA ILE A 172 10.32 5.86 -7.54
C ILE A 172 9.67 6.18 -6.19
N GLU A 173 9.14 7.39 -6.02
CA GLU A 173 8.45 7.81 -4.79
C GLU A 173 7.28 6.88 -4.47
N ALA A 174 6.44 6.57 -5.48
CA ALA A 174 5.31 5.67 -5.33
C ALA A 174 5.75 4.25 -4.91
N CYS A 175 6.81 3.71 -5.52
CA CYS A 175 7.34 2.40 -5.16
C CYS A 175 7.88 2.34 -3.73
N ILE A 176 8.55 3.40 -3.26
CA ILE A 176 9.06 3.50 -1.90
C ILE A 176 7.90 3.63 -0.89
N LYS A 177 6.95 4.51 -1.19
CA LYS A 177 5.83 4.85 -0.30
C LYS A 177 4.83 3.70 -0.16
N TYR A 178 4.46 3.07 -1.26
CA TYR A 178 3.35 2.12 -1.30
C TYR A 178 3.76 0.66 -1.36
N THR A 179 5.05 0.36 -1.54
CA THR A 179 5.59 -1.02 -1.64
C THR A 179 4.71 -1.93 -2.50
N PRO A 180 4.53 -1.62 -3.80
CA PRO A 180 3.61 -2.34 -4.66
C PRO A 180 4.10 -3.78 -4.94
N ASP A 181 3.18 -4.65 -5.38
CA ASP A 181 3.51 -6.03 -5.80
C ASP A 181 4.22 -6.04 -7.17
N ALA A 182 3.98 -5.01 -8.01
CA ALA A 182 4.68 -4.83 -9.29
C ALA A 182 4.77 -3.35 -9.70
N LEU A 183 5.74 -3.07 -10.57
CA LEU A 183 5.90 -1.82 -11.30
C LEU A 183 5.68 -2.07 -12.79
N VAL A 184 4.80 -1.30 -13.41
CA VAL A 184 4.68 -1.18 -14.87
C VAL A 184 5.30 0.13 -15.28
N LEU A 185 6.31 0.08 -16.13
CA LEU A 185 7.16 1.21 -16.44
C LEU A 185 7.39 1.35 -17.93
N ARG A 186 7.02 2.50 -18.50
CA ARG A 186 7.45 2.85 -19.84
C ARG A 186 8.94 3.19 -19.84
N LEU A 187 9.69 2.69 -20.83
CA LEU A 187 11.14 2.92 -20.89
C LEU A 187 11.46 4.39 -21.15
N GLU A 188 10.74 5.00 -22.10
CA GLU A 188 10.88 6.43 -22.41
C GLU A 188 10.09 7.28 -21.41
N GLN A 189 10.61 7.48 -20.22
CA GLN A 189 10.03 8.36 -19.21
C GLN A 189 10.54 9.80 -19.34
N LYS A 190 9.78 10.74 -18.78
CA LYS A 190 10.21 12.13 -18.62
C LYS A 190 11.14 12.24 -17.42
N GLU A 191 12.09 13.16 -17.49
CA GLU A 191 13.09 13.55 -16.50
C GLU A 191 14.20 12.52 -16.31
N ILE A 192 13.90 11.28 -16.01
CA ILE A 192 14.83 10.15 -15.94
C ILE A 192 14.26 8.98 -16.71
N SER A 193 15.12 8.22 -17.38
CA SER A 193 14.72 7.07 -18.19
C SER A 193 14.25 5.89 -17.33
N GLY A 194 13.49 4.98 -17.92
CA GLY A 194 12.96 3.82 -17.19
C GLY A 194 14.06 2.88 -16.68
N ASP A 195 15.17 2.75 -17.38
CA ASP A 195 16.34 1.98 -16.92
C ASP A 195 17.00 2.62 -15.69
N GLU A 196 17.12 3.95 -15.65
CA GLU A 196 17.61 4.67 -14.47
C GLU A 196 16.67 4.50 -13.27
N VAL A 197 15.34 4.53 -13.49
CA VAL A 197 14.33 4.23 -12.45
C VAL A 197 14.58 2.85 -11.85
N ILE A 198 14.74 1.82 -12.68
CA ILE A 198 15.01 0.46 -12.23
C ILE A 198 16.33 0.40 -11.45
N GLN A 199 17.41 1.01 -11.96
CA GLN A 199 18.70 1.02 -11.27
C GLN A 199 18.60 1.66 -9.88
N MET A 200 17.87 2.78 -9.74
CA MET A 200 17.65 3.43 -8.45
C MET A 200 16.87 2.54 -7.49
N LEU A 201 15.78 1.92 -7.95
CA LEU A 201 14.97 1.00 -7.12
C LEU A 201 15.78 -0.22 -6.66
N ARG A 202 16.69 -0.76 -7.49
CA ARG A 202 17.55 -1.91 -7.10
C ARG A 202 18.59 -1.56 -6.04
N ARG A 203 18.94 -0.30 -5.87
CA ARG A 203 19.87 0.17 -4.81
C ARG A 203 19.19 0.34 -3.46
N LEU A 204 17.86 0.39 -3.42
CA LEU A 204 17.09 0.59 -2.20
C LEU A 204 16.65 -0.77 -1.62
N PRO A 205 16.88 -1.01 -0.32
CA PRO A 205 16.57 -2.32 0.30
C PRO A 205 15.13 -2.77 0.11
N ASN A 206 14.15 -1.86 0.28
CA ASN A 206 12.73 -2.18 0.25
C ASN A 206 12.15 -2.39 -1.15
N THR A 207 12.86 -1.99 -2.21
CA THR A 207 12.41 -2.10 -3.60
C THR A 207 13.33 -2.95 -4.47
N ARG A 208 14.40 -3.50 -3.89
CA ARG A 208 15.39 -4.29 -4.60
C ARG A 208 14.78 -5.50 -5.32
N GLU A 209 13.83 -6.17 -4.70
CA GLU A 209 13.17 -7.38 -5.23
C GLU A 209 11.85 -7.07 -5.93
N LEU A 210 11.51 -5.77 -6.10
CA LEU A 210 10.27 -5.36 -6.74
C LEU A 210 10.20 -5.90 -8.18
N LYS A 211 9.12 -6.58 -8.49
CA LYS A 211 8.86 -7.12 -9.82
C LYS A 211 8.49 -5.98 -10.77
N ALA A 212 9.07 -5.98 -11.98
CA ALA A 212 8.84 -4.90 -12.93
C ALA A 212 8.55 -5.44 -14.34
N VAL A 213 7.57 -4.82 -14.98
CA VAL A 213 7.27 -4.97 -16.42
C VAL A 213 7.65 -3.66 -17.10
N VAL A 214 8.66 -3.69 -17.96
CA VAL A 214 9.10 -2.54 -18.72
C VAL A 214 8.58 -2.66 -20.14
N TYR A 215 8.06 -1.60 -20.70
CA TYR A 215 7.58 -1.56 -22.08
C TYR A 215 8.04 -0.29 -22.80
N GLY A 216 8.08 -0.36 -24.11
CA GLY A 216 8.42 0.79 -24.96
C GLY A 216 7.92 0.57 -26.38
N VAL A 217 7.78 1.64 -27.14
CA VAL A 217 7.28 1.61 -28.50
C VAL A 217 8.45 1.78 -29.50
N GLY A 218 8.65 0.78 -30.37
CA GLY A 218 9.65 0.91 -31.43
C GLY A 218 11.11 0.91 -30.99
N LEU A 219 11.42 0.25 -29.86
CA LEU A 219 12.77 0.20 -29.29
C LEU A 219 13.76 -0.53 -30.22
N PRO A 220 14.98 0.00 -30.44
CA PRO A 220 16.05 -0.69 -31.13
C PRO A 220 16.52 -1.93 -30.31
N GLU A 221 17.05 -2.96 -30.97
CA GLU A 221 17.56 -4.16 -30.31
C GLU A 221 18.69 -3.90 -29.31
N VAL A 222 19.42 -2.79 -29.46
CA VAL A 222 20.52 -2.39 -28.60
C VAL A 222 20.03 -2.03 -27.19
N ASP A 223 18.87 -1.37 -27.07
CA ASP A 223 18.30 -0.99 -25.77
C ASP A 223 17.81 -2.22 -24.98
N LEU A 224 17.44 -3.30 -25.70
CA LEU A 224 17.05 -4.56 -25.09
C LEU A 224 18.21 -5.29 -24.40
N GLN A 225 19.43 -5.17 -24.93
CA GLN A 225 20.62 -5.76 -24.32
C GLN A 225 21.05 -5.01 -23.06
N HIS A 226 20.85 -3.68 -23.02
CA HIS A 226 21.10 -2.89 -21.81
C HIS A 226 20.19 -3.27 -20.65
N LEU A 227 18.93 -3.53 -20.92
CA LEU A 227 17.94 -3.96 -19.92
C LEU A 227 18.18 -5.40 -19.44
N SER A 228 18.76 -6.27 -20.27
CA SER A 228 19.15 -7.63 -19.88
C SER A 228 20.29 -7.66 -18.85
N ASN A 229 21.09 -6.57 -18.80
CA ASN A 229 22.19 -6.41 -17.82
C ASN A 229 21.74 -5.75 -16.51
N LEU A 230 20.53 -5.19 -16.48
CA LEU A 230 19.90 -4.80 -15.23
C LEU A 230 19.43 -6.08 -14.55
N ASP A 231 19.76 -6.25 -13.30
CA ASP A 231 19.38 -7.39 -12.44
C ASP A 231 17.86 -7.37 -12.17
N VAL A 232 17.10 -7.36 -13.24
CA VAL A 232 15.64 -7.42 -13.25
C VAL A 232 15.30 -8.87 -13.55
N PRO A 233 14.60 -9.58 -12.67
CA PRO A 233 14.11 -10.92 -13.00
C PRO A 233 13.19 -10.80 -14.22
N GLN A 234 13.74 -11.10 -15.40
CA GLN A 234 13.13 -11.03 -16.72
C GLN A 234 12.37 -9.69 -16.95
N PRO A 235 13.03 -8.62 -17.44
CA PRO A 235 12.30 -7.48 -17.94
C PRO A 235 11.40 -7.96 -19.07
N CYS A 236 10.11 -7.90 -18.88
CA CYS A 236 9.19 -8.16 -19.96
C CYS A 236 9.17 -6.94 -20.88
N LEU A 237 9.99 -6.99 -21.91
CA LEU A 237 10.00 -6.00 -22.96
C LEU A 237 8.89 -6.33 -23.94
N LEU A 238 7.85 -5.55 -23.88
CA LEU A 238 6.78 -5.61 -24.89
C LEU A 238 7.13 -4.63 -25.99
N LYS A 239 7.47 -5.18 -27.18
CA LYS A 239 7.72 -4.39 -28.39
C LYS A 239 6.44 -3.76 -28.95
N ASP A 240 5.30 -4.36 -28.66
CA ASP A 240 3.98 -3.91 -29.11
C ASP A 240 3.14 -3.49 -27.92
N LEU A 241 2.55 -2.30 -28.01
CA LEU A 241 1.73 -1.71 -26.96
C LEU A 241 0.35 -2.38 -26.91
N SER A 242 0.31 -3.59 -26.40
CA SER A 242 -0.96 -4.26 -26.06
C SER A 242 -1.20 -4.14 -24.57
N VAL A 243 -2.21 -3.36 -24.17
CA VAL A 243 -2.63 -3.22 -22.78
C VAL A 243 -2.88 -4.58 -22.13
N ASN A 244 -3.52 -5.50 -22.84
CA ASN A 244 -3.78 -6.85 -22.36
C ASN A 244 -2.49 -7.63 -22.11
N ALA A 245 -1.50 -7.53 -23.01
CA ALA A 245 -0.22 -8.20 -22.84
C ALA A 245 0.56 -7.68 -21.61
N ILE A 246 0.46 -6.38 -21.31
CA ILE A 246 1.04 -5.80 -20.09
C ILE A 246 0.37 -6.40 -18.84
N ILE A 247 -0.95 -6.47 -18.82
CA ILE A 247 -1.73 -7.01 -17.70
C ILE A 247 -1.43 -8.50 -17.50
N ASP A 248 -1.48 -9.31 -18.57
CA ASP A 248 -1.20 -10.74 -18.50
C ASP A 248 0.21 -11.01 -17.94
N ARG A 249 1.16 -10.14 -18.30
CA ARG A 249 2.53 -10.27 -17.81
C ARG A 249 2.65 -9.89 -16.33
N VAL A 250 1.99 -8.82 -15.89
CA VAL A 250 1.94 -8.47 -14.48
C VAL A 250 1.29 -9.58 -13.68
N MET A 251 0.19 -10.14 -14.17
CA MET A 251 -0.48 -11.28 -13.51
C MET A 251 0.40 -12.52 -13.40
N ALA A 252 1.26 -12.75 -14.39
CA ALA A 252 2.16 -13.91 -14.40
C ALA A 252 3.34 -13.78 -13.40
N ILE A 253 3.73 -12.55 -13.04
CA ILE A 253 4.85 -12.32 -12.13
C ILE A 253 4.41 -11.98 -10.70
N THR A 254 3.16 -11.64 -10.46
CA THR A 254 2.61 -11.31 -9.12
C THR A 254 1.80 -12.45 -8.53
#